data_4351fe75a7af1441d8d604341b22de95
#
_entry.id   4351fe75a7af1441d8d604341b22de95
#
_cell.length_a   1.000
_cell.length_b   1.000
_cell.length_c   1.000
_cell.angle_alpha   90.00
_cell.angle_beta   90.00
_cell.angle_gamma   90.00
#
_symmetry.space_group_name_H-M   'P 1'
#
loop_
_entity.id
_entity.type
_entity.pdbx_description
1 polymer ?
#
loop_
_entity_poly.entity_id
_entity_poly.type
_entity_poly.pdbx_seq_one_letter_code
_entity_poly.pdbx_strand_id
1 'polypeptide(L)'
;MKKIIMTAILLSLPFQAPASMDVQEGVALKGSIFAVKTAKKYSSVEGCTTAANAKSRVKGFTFNTTSKKCTLYKSIRGERKNTPSVSGKKS
;
A
#
# COMPACT_ATOMS: atom_id res chain seq x y z
N MET A 1 -15.03 36.03 10.31
CA MET A 1 -14.84 35.68 10.01
C MET A 1 -14.38 35.04 9.93
N LYS A 2 -14.28 34.87 9.89
CA LYS A 2 -13.77 34.29 9.70
C LYS A 2 -13.37 33.32 9.65
N LYS A 3 -13.33 33.12 9.70
CA LYS A 3 -12.91 32.27 9.57
C LYS A 3 -12.42 31.35 9.36
N ILE A 4 -12.29 31.29 9.44
CA ILE A 4 -11.77 30.49 9.12
C ILE A 4 -11.21 29.68 9.10
N ILE A 5 -11.12 29.68 9.17
CA ILE A 5 -10.55 28.95 8.92
C ILE A 5 -10.12 28.08 9.02
N MET A 6 -10.06 28.05 9.12
CA MET A 6 -9.65 27.29 8.96
C MET A 6 -9.23 26.51 8.84
N THR A 7 -9.18 26.58 8.92
CA THR A 7 -8.76 25.87 8.55
C THR A 7 -8.32 25.09 8.48
N ALA A 8 -8.33 25.08 8.55
CA ALA A 8 -7.93 24.42 8.21
C ALA A 8 -7.48 23.65 8.33
N ILE A 9 -7.33 23.79 8.43
CA ILE A 9 -6.93 23.14 8.24
C ILE A 9 -6.52 22.28 8.40
N LEU A 10 -6.38 22.33 8.55
CA LEU A 10 -6.03 21.65 8.38
C LEU A 10 -5.73 20.87 8.40
N LEU A 11 -5.67 20.91 8.47
CA LEU A 11 -5.42 20.25 8.19
C LEU A 11 -5.08 19.51 8.05
N SER A 12 -4.98 19.47 8.11
CA SER A 12 -4.78 18.84 7.69
C SER A 12 -4.33 18.13 7.64
N LEU A 13 -3.96 17.96 7.74
CA LEU A 13 -3.59 17.33 7.50
C LEU A 13 -3.07 16.60 7.41
N PRO A 14 -2.80 16.45 7.39
CA PRO A 14 -2.43 15.78 7.18
C PRO A 14 -2.07 14.93 7.21
N PHE A 15 -1.81 14.72 7.19
CA PHE A 15 -1.70 13.90 7.04
C PHE A 15 -1.38 13.25 6.54
N GLN A 16 -1.17 13.14 6.45
CA GLN A 16 -1.04 12.57 5.88
C GLN A 16 -0.57 11.85 5.41
N ALA A 17 -0.29 12.00 5.45
CA ALA A 17 -0.12 11.20 4.82
C ALA A 17 0.61 10.61 4.33
N PRO A 18 0.61 10.25 4.41
CA PRO A 18 1.45 9.35 4.18
C PRO A 18 1.79 9.11 2.91
N ALA A 19 2.62 8.42 2.82
CA ALA A 19 3.12 8.02 1.66
C ALA A 19 2.05 7.74 0.76
N SER A 20 1.99 8.38 -0.31
CA SER A 20 1.05 8.08 -1.28
C SER A 20 1.35 6.76 -1.89
N MET A 21 0.40 5.88 -1.83
CA MET A 21 0.44 4.58 -2.47
C MET A 21 -0.61 4.56 -3.54
N ASP A 22 -0.20 4.19 -4.72
CA ASP A 22 -1.11 4.02 -5.83
C ASP A 22 -1.66 2.61 -5.76
N VAL A 23 -2.89 2.46 -5.29
CA VAL A 23 -3.49 1.14 -5.05
C VAL A 23 -4.45 0.78 -6.16
N GLN A 24 -4.31 -0.43 -6.71
CA GLN A 24 -5.17 -0.93 -7.77
C GLN A 24 -5.69 -2.31 -7.43
N GLU A 25 -6.96 -2.56 -7.72
CA GLU A 25 -7.57 -3.86 -7.52
C GLU A 25 -7.47 -4.69 -8.77
N GLY A 26 -7.40 -6.01 -8.58
CA GLY A 26 -7.37 -6.94 -9.70
C GLY A 26 -6.02 -7.00 -10.40
N VAL A 27 -4.97 -6.58 -9.71
CA VAL A 27 -3.62 -6.51 -10.28
C VAL A 27 -2.61 -7.08 -9.31
N ALA A 28 -1.66 -7.86 -9.81
CA ALA A 28 -0.53 -8.34 -9.04
C ALA A 28 0.74 -7.75 -9.62
N LEU A 29 1.66 -7.33 -8.75
CA LEU A 29 2.92 -6.76 -9.19
C LEU A 29 3.89 -7.85 -9.62
N LYS A 30 4.82 -7.47 -10.50
CA LYS A 30 5.94 -8.32 -10.92
C LYS A 30 7.21 -7.62 -10.55
N GLY A 31 8.15 -8.36 -9.97
CA GLY A 31 9.41 -7.77 -9.58
C GLY A 31 10.13 -8.62 -8.55
N SER A 32 11.10 -8.02 -7.90
CA SER A 32 11.89 -8.71 -6.89
C SER A 32 11.19 -8.63 -5.55
N ILE A 33 11.04 -9.76 -4.89
CA ILE A 33 10.33 -9.86 -3.62
C ILE A 33 11.26 -9.51 -2.48
N PHE A 34 10.81 -8.62 -1.60
CA PHE A 34 11.50 -8.28 -0.37
C PHE A 34 11.14 -9.28 0.73
N ALA A 35 9.85 -9.56 0.88
CA ALA A 35 9.37 -10.49 1.90
C ALA A 35 7.92 -10.87 1.61
N VAL A 36 7.51 -12.03 2.11
CA VAL A 36 6.12 -12.46 2.07
C VAL A 36 5.65 -12.57 3.52
N LYS A 37 4.57 -11.89 3.86
CA LYS A 37 4.03 -11.87 5.21
C LYS A 37 2.71 -12.59 5.25
N THR A 38 2.58 -13.53 6.18
CA THR A 38 1.35 -14.29 6.32
C THR A 38 0.73 -14.18 7.71
N ALA A 39 1.36 -13.44 8.61
CA ALA A 39 0.83 -13.26 9.95
C ALA A 39 -0.50 -12.51 9.90
N LYS A 40 -1.32 -12.72 10.92
CA LYS A 40 -2.67 -12.19 10.96
C LYS A 40 -2.73 -10.68 10.77
N LYS A 41 -1.78 -9.95 11.32
CA LYS A 41 -1.77 -8.50 11.20
C LYS A 41 -1.53 -8.01 9.79
N TYR A 42 -1.08 -8.88 8.91
CA TYR A 42 -0.85 -8.54 7.51
C TYR A 42 -1.93 -9.12 6.59
N SER A 43 -2.98 -9.69 7.14
CA SER A 43 -3.98 -10.41 6.35
C SER A 43 -5.12 -9.52 5.87
N SER A 44 -4.80 -8.27 5.58
CA SER A 44 -5.74 -7.32 5.00
C SER A 44 -4.95 -6.35 4.12
N VAL A 45 -5.68 -5.66 3.24
CA VAL A 45 -5.04 -4.64 2.41
C VAL A 45 -4.40 -3.57 3.29
N GLU A 46 -5.09 -3.16 4.34
CA GLU A 46 -4.57 -2.14 5.25
C GLU A 46 -3.30 -2.59 5.95
N GLY A 47 -3.30 -3.81 6.47
CA GLY A 47 -2.12 -4.35 7.16
C GLY A 47 -0.95 -4.49 6.21
N CYS A 48 -1.21 -4.94 4.98
CA CYS A 48 -0.18 -5.09 3.96
C CYS A 48 0.37 -3.72 3.56
N THR A 49 -0.49 -2.74 3.40
CA THR A 49 -0.07 -1.38 3.06
C THR A 49 0.80 -0.79 4.18
N THR A 50 0.40 -0.99 5.42
CA THR A 50 1.16 -0.51 6.57
C THR A 50 2.55 -1.14 6.59
N ALA A 51 2.61 -2.44 6.34
CA ALA A 51 3.89 -3.15 6.30
C ALA A 51 4.80 -2.59 5.20
N ALA A 52 4.23 -2.32 4.03
CA ALA A 52 5.00 -1.77 2.92
C ALA A 52 5.52 -0.38 3.26
N ASN A 53 4.69 0.45 3.88
CA ASN A 53 5.09 1.82 4.22
C ASN A 53 6.14 1.86 5.33
N ALA A 54 6.19 0.82 6.16
CA ALA A 54 7.13 0.78 7.28
C ALA A 54 8.57 0.56 6.85
N LYS A 55 8.78 0.09 5.61
CA LYS A 55 10.12 -0.25 5.12
C LYS A 55 10.46 0.60 3.91
N SER A 56 11.49 1.43 4.03
CA SER A 56 11.86 2.31 2.91
C SER A 56 12.33 1.54 1.69
N ARG A 57 12.83 0.31 1.88
CA ARG A 57 13.29 -0.51 0.76
C ARG A 57 12.16 -1.10 -0.05
N VAL A 58 10.97 -1.15 0.51
CA VAL A 58 9.81 -1.74 -0.17
C VAL A 58 9.23 -0.69 -1.10
N LYS A 59 9.07 -1.06 -2.36
CA LYS A 59 8.54 -0.15 -3.38
C LYS A 59 7.07 -0.38 -3.65
N GLY A 60 6.53 -1.51 -3.21
CA GLY A 60 5.12 -1.81 -3.39
C GLY A 60 4.77 -3.14 -2.78
N PHE A 61 3.49 -3.50 -2.89
CA PHE A 61 2.99 -4.74 -2.33
C PHE A 61 1.91 -5.34 -3.23
N THR A 62 1.69 -6.63 -3.05
CA THR A 62 0.53 -7.32 -3.60
C THR A 62 -0.11 -8.10 -2.47
N PHE A 63 -1.38 -7.86 -2.21
CA PHE A 63 -2.14 -8.62 -1.24
C PHE A 63 -3.12 -9.52 -1.96
N ASN A 64 -3.00 -10.82 -1.75
CA ASN A 64 -3.92 -11.78 -2.35
C ASN A 64 -5.07 -12.00 -1.39
N THR A 65 -6.27 -11.58 -1.78
CA THR A 65 -7.42 -11.64 -0.87
C THR A 65 -7.89 -13.08 -0.63
N THR A 66 -7.55 -14.01 -1.52
CA THR A 66 -7.92 -15.41 -1.35
C THR A 66 -6.97 -16.12 -0.39
N SER A 67 -5.67 -15.99 -0.62
CA SER A 67 -4.68 -16.67 0.21
C SER A 67 -4.29 -15.88 1.45
N LYS A 68 -4.64 -14.58 1.49
CA LYS A 68 -4.29 -13.68 2.57
C LYS A 68 -2.79 -13.46 2.71
N LYS A 69 -2.06 -13.60 1.62
CA LYS A 69 -0.62 -13.37 1.62
C LYS A 69 -0.33 -11.93 1.23
N CYS A 70 0.57 -11.32 1.97
CA CYS A 70 1.04 -9.97 1.71
C CYS A 70 2.47 -10.07 1.18
N THR A 71 2.66 -9.78 -0.11
CA THR A 71 3.97 -9.83 -0.74
C THR A 71 4.52 -8.42 -0.87
N LEU A 72 5.71 -8.21 -0.32
CA LEU A 72 6.37 -6.91 -0.39
C LEU A 72 7.47 -6.98 -1.43
N TYR A 73 7.56 -5.95 -2.27
CA TYR A 73 8.51 -5.92 -3.38
C TYR A 73 9.57 -4.85 -3.15
N LYS A 74 10.82 -5.20 -3.38
CA LYS A 74 11.92 -4.22 -3.31
C LYS A 74 12.18 -3.57 -4.66
N SER A 75 11.69 -4.16 -5.75
CA SER A 75 11.71 -3.53 -7.07
C SER A 75 10.52 -4.03 -7.85
N ILE A 76 10.01 -3.17 -8.72
CA ILE A 76 8.80 -3.47 -9.49
C ILE A 76 9.15 -3.33 -10.96
N ARG A 77 8.88 -4.39 -11.74
CA ARG A 77 9.15 -4.40 -13.16
C ARG A 77 7.89 -4.34 -14.01
N GLY A 78 6.74 -4.50 -13.41
CA GLY A 78 5.50 -4.48 -14.14
C GLY A 78 4.37 -5.03 -13.30
N GLU A 79 3.26 -5.32 -13.96
CA GLU A 79 2.09 -5.84 -13.27
C GLU A 79 1.31 -6.73 -14.23
N ARG A 80 0.44 -7.54 -13.67
CA ARG A 80 -0.41 -8.42 -14.47
C ARG A 80 -1.78 -8.50 -13.84
N LYS A 81 -2.75 -8.87 -14.64
CA LYS A 81 -4.11 -9.07 -14.13
C LYS A 81 -4.15 -10.26 -13.19
N ASN A 82 -4.79 -10.06 -12.06
CA ASN A 82 -4.99 -11.14 -11.10
C ASN A 82 -6.16 -10.74 -10.21
N THR A 83 -7.33 -11.25 -10.52
CA THR A 83 -8.57 -10.83 -9.89
C THR A 83 -8.54 -10.78 -8.36
N PRO A 84 -8.01 -11.79 -7.66
CA PRO A 84 -8.03 -11.75 -6.19
C PRO A 84 -6.96 -10.86 -5.57
N SER A 85 -6.17 -10.16 -6.37
CA SER A 85 -5.06 -9.37 -5.82
C SER A 85 -5.38 -7.90 -5.80
N VAL A 86 -4.82 -7.24 -4.78
CA VAL A 86 -4.82 -5.78 -4.67
C VAL A 86 -3.37 -5.37 -4.50
N SER A 87 -2.91 -4.44 -5.32
CA SER A 87 -1.52 -4.04 -5.31
C SER A 87 -1.38 -2.55 -5.11
N GLY A 88 -0.28 -2.16 -4.46
CA GLY A 88 0.03 -0.75 -4.28
C GLY A 88 1.47 -0.49 -4.64
N LYS A 89 1.71 0.64 -5.28
CA LYS A 89 3.06 1.08 -5.64
C LYS A 89 3.32 2.42 -4.99
N LYS A 90 4.51 2.57 -4.41
CA LYS A 90 4.91 3.86 -3.87
C LYS A 90 5.26 4.82 -4.99
N SER A 91 4.87 6.06 -4.83
CA SER A 91 5.20 7.08 -5.82
C SER A 91 6.57 7.69 -5.59
#